data_26dcf95135b27bf2d21f166c2fc1306f
#
_entry.id   26dcf95135b27bf2d21f166c2fc1306f
#
_cell.length_a   1.000
_cell.length_b   1.000
_cell.length_c   1.000
_cell.angle_alpha   90.00
_cell.angle_beta   90.00
_cell.angle_gamma   90.00
#
_symmetry.space_group_name_H-M   'P 1'
#
loop_
_entity.id
_entity.type
_entity.pdbx_description
1 polymer ?
#
loop_
_entity_poly.entity_id
_entity_poly.type
_entity_poly.pdbx_seq_one_letter_code
_entity_poly.pdbx_strand_id
1 'polypeptide(L)'
;MQTTRRLAVLTVLAAVLIAAGALFLIAPVWQSQRPAAAYVPAAVHTAAPEAPTPIDINTATAEELTALPGLGPRKAAALVAYREAHGPFATLADAAAVKGISLRMTESWAGLAAANH
;
A
#
# COMPACT_ATOMS: atom_id res chain seq x y z
N MET A 1 17.30 -37.47 -54.51
CA MET A 1 16.83 -37.70 -53.14
C MET A 1 17.25 -36.62 -52.14
N GLN A 2 18.20 -35.75 -52.45
CA GLN A 2 18.61 -34.70 -51.53
C GLN A 2 17.70 -33.44 -51.53
N THR A 3 16.99 -33.19 -52.62
CA THR A 3 16.11 -32.02 -52.76
C THR A 3 14.84 -32.13 -51.92
N THR A 4 14.28 -33.32 -51.83
CA THR A 4 13.06 -33.58 -51.01
C THR A 4 13.34 -33.48 -49.51
N ARG A 5 14.51 -33.85 -49.04
CA ARG A 5 14.89 -33.68 -47.62
C ARG A 5 15.10 -32.23 -47.24
N ARG A 6 15.66 -31.41 -48.16
CA ARG A 6 15.86 -29.95 -47.92
C ARG A 6 14.54 -29.20 -47.88
N LEU A 7 13.57 -29.55 -48.72
CA LEU A 7 12.24 -28.99 -48.73
C LEU A 7 11.46 -29.37 -47.45
N ALA A 8 11.57 -30.57 -46.97
CA ALA A 8 10.94 -31.01 -45.73
C ALA A 8 11.52 -30.28 -44.49
N VAL A 9 12.81 -30.06 -44.45
CA VAL A 9 13.45 -29.31 -43.36
C VAL A 9 13.05 -27.82 -43.37
N LEU A 10 12.92 -27.19 -44.53
CA LEU A 10 12.50 -25.83 -44.67
C LEU A 10 11.01 -25.63 -44.23
N THR A 11 10.15 -26.57 -44.53
CA THR A 11 8.75 -26.51 -44.10
C THR A 11 8.58 -26.69 -42.61
N VAL A 12 9.37 -27.55 -41.97
CA VAL A 12 9.36 -27.73 -40.51
C VAL A 12 9.91 -26.48 -39.81
N LEU A 13 11.00 -25.89 -40.33
CA LEU A 13 11.54 -24.64 -39.76
C LEU A 13 10.57 -23.48 -39.89
N ALA A 14 9.85 -23.36 -41.01
CA ALA A 14 8.82 -22.30 -41.18
C ALA A 14 7.65 -22.51 -40.21
N ALA A 15 7.21 -23.73 -39.98
CA ALA A 15 6.16 -24.05 -39.02
C ALA A 15 6.56 -23.71 -37.58
N VAL A 16 7.80 -23.99 -37.20
CA VAL A 16 8.31 -23.65 -35.84
C VAL A 16 8.41 -22.15 -35.64
N LEU A 17 8.82 -21.38 -36.65
CA LEU A 17 8.88 -19.92 -36.58
C LEU A 17 7.50 -19.28 -36.48
N ILE A 18 6.50 -19.80 -37.18
CA ILE A 18 5.11 -19.33 -37.10
C ILE A 18 4.53 -19.64 -35.73
N ALA A 19 4.79 -20.82 -35.18
CA ALA A 19 4.33 -21.19 -33.83
C ALA A 19 4.97 -20.34 -32.74
N ALA A 20 6.27 -20.02 -32.85
CA ALA A 20 6.98 -19.17 -31.92
C ALA A 20 6.50 -17.71 -32.01
N GLY A 21 6.20 -17.22 -33.22
CA GLY A 21 5.65 -15.87 -33.45
C GLY A 21 4.24 -15.72 -32.88
N ALA A 22 3.39 -16.73 -33.03
CA ALA A 22 2.04 -16.73 -32.47
C ALA A 22 2.07 -16.73 -30.93
N LEU A 23 3.00 -17.43 -30.32
CA LEU A 23 3.16 -17.43 -28.86
C LEU A 23 3.63 -16.07 -28.32
N PHE A 24 4.45 -15.35 -29.10
CA PHE A 24 4.94 -14.01 -28.71
C PHE A 24 3.86 -12.92 -28.84
N LEU A 25 2.94 -13.07 -29.77
CA LEU A 25 1.81 -12.12 -29.96
C LEU A 25 0.71 -12.29 -28.92
N ILE A 26 0.59 -13.47 -28.30
CA ILE A 26 -0.44 -13.74 -27.27
C ILE A 26 0.06 -13.39 -25.86
N ALA A 27 1.37 -13.38 -25.63
CA ALA A 27 1.96 -13.10 -24.32
C ALA A 27 1.63 -11.69 -23.73
N PRO A 28 1.55 -10.60 -24.50
CA PRO A 28 1.26 -9.29 -23.92
C PRO A 28 -0.19 -9.11 -23.49
N VAL A 29 -1.13 -9.92 -23.96
CA VAL A 29 -2.55 -9.78 -23.61
C VAL A 29 -2.83 -10.20 -22.17
N TRP A 30 -2.04 -11.12 -21.64
CA TRP A 30 -2.21 -11.59 -20.26
C TRP A 30 -1.65 -10.64 -19.21
N GLN A 31 -0.75 -9.75 -19.59
CA GLN A 31 -0.19 -8.75 -18.66
C GLN A 31 -1.04 -7.48 -18.57
N SER A 32 -1.98 -7.28 -19.48
CA SER A 32 -2.90 -6.13 -19.44
C SER A 32 -4.10 -6.35 -18.53
N GLN A 33 -4.30 -7.54 -18.01
CA GLN A 33 -5.29 -7.81 -16.97
C GLN A 33 -4.65 -7.77 -15.57
N ARG A 34 -3.83 -6.77 -15.32
CA ARG A 34 -3.87 -6.21 -13.98
C ARG A 34 -5.30 -5.74 -13.82
N PRO A 35 -6.10 -6.28 -12.90
CA PRO A 35 -7.29 -5.57 -12.53
C PRO A 35 -6.78 -4.17 -12.21
N ALA A 36 -7.15 -3.19 -13.01
CA ALA A 36 -7.10 -1.82 -12.57
C ALA A 36 -7.59 -1.94 -11.15
N ALA A 37 -6.70 -1.74 -10.17
CA ALA A 37 -7.08 -1.74 -8.79
C ALA A 37 -8.39 -1.00 -8.80
N ALA A 38 -9.48 -1.74 -8.57
CA ALA A 38 -10.78 -1.14 -8.66
C ALA A 38 -10.58 0.12 -7.86
N TYR A 39 -10.68 1.27 -8.52
CA TYR A 39 -10.79 2.52 -7.83
C TYR A 39 -12.02 2.29 -6.95
N VAL A 40 -11.75 1.76 -5.77
CA VAL A 40 -12.66 1.88 -4.66
C VAL A 40 -12.61 3.38 -4.44
N PRO A 41 -13.63 4.13 -4.86
CA PRO A 41 -13.70 5.52 -4.46
C PRO A 41 -13.53 5.40 -2.96
N ALA A 42 -12.40 5.91 -2.47
CA ALA A 42 -12.20 6.04 -1.04
C ALA A 42 -13.54 6.55 -0.57
N ALA A 43 -14.27 5.69 0.15
CA ALA A 43 -15.61 6.02 0.56
C ALA A 43 -15.45 7.43 1.07
N VAL A 44 -16.05 8.37 0.33
CA VAL A 44 -16.16 9.72 0.83
C VAL A 44 -16.90 9.47 2.11
N HIS A 45 -16.17 9.33 3.18
CA HIS A 45 -16.73 9.47 4.50
C HIS A 45 -17.26 10.90 4.48
N THR A 46 -18.48 11.02 3.95
CA THR A 46 -19.33 12.14 4.30
C THR A 46 -19.56 11.93 5.79
N ALA A 47 -18.52 12.26 6.56
CA ALA A 47 -18.64 12.38 7.97
C ALA A 47 -19.70 13.47 8.16
N ALA A 48 -20.93 13.05 8.48
CA ALA A 48 -21.81 13.91 9.23
C ALA A 48 -20.95 14.52 10.35
N PRO A 49 -21.16 15.77 10.77
CA PRO A 49 -20.40 16.38 11.85
C PRO A 49 -20.70 15.62 13.13
N GLU A 50 -20.09 14.45 13.27
CA GLU A 50 -20.01 13.76 14.53
C GLU A 50 -19.07 14.59 15.42
N ALA A 51 -19.45 14.75 16.66
CA ALA A 51 -18.58 15.33 17.67
C ALA A 51 -17.15 14.73 17.51
N PRO A 52 -16.10 15.53 17.59
CA PRO A 52 -14.75 15.07 17.29
C PRO A 52 -14.43 13.85 18.14
N THR A 53 -14.55 12.68 17.51
CA THR A 53 -14.13 11.43 18.16
C THR A 53 -12.61 11.49 18.30
N PRO A 54 -12.06 11.20 19.48
CA PRO A 54 -10.62 11.21 19.67
C PRO A 54 -9.93 10.25 18.69
N ILE A 55 -8.86 10.70 18.07
CA ILE A 55 -8.08 9.90 17.12
C ILE A 55 -7.36 8.80 17.89
N ASP A 56 -7.61 7.54 17.54
CA ASP A 56 -6.93 6.42 18.18
C ASP A 56 -5.54 6.21 17.57
N ILE A 57 -4.50 6.46 18.33
CA ILE A 57 -3.11 6.31 17.86
C ILE A 57 -2.72 4.88 17.51
N ASN A 58 -3.48 3.87 17.93
CA ASN A 58 -3.23 2.46 17.63
C ASN A 58 -3.83 2.02 16.30
N THR A 59 -4.92 2.65 15.85
CA THR A 59 -5.66 2.25 14.65
C THR A 59 -5.63 3.30 13.53
N ALA A 60 -5.41 4.57 13.89
CA ALA A 60 -5.42 5.68 12.93
C ALA A 60 -4.34 5.52 11.85
N THR A 61 -4.64 6.00 10.66
CA THR A 61 -3.69 6.10 9.57
C THR A 61 -2.66 7.22 9.82
N ALA A 62 -1.54 7.18 9.11
CA ALA A 62 -0.54 8.25 9.21
C ALA A 62 -1.13 9.62 8.84
N GLU A 63 -2.07 9.67 7.90
CA GLU A 63 -2.76 10.89 7.48
C GLU A 63 -3.66 11.44 8.58
N GLU A 64 -4.46 10.60 9.23
CA GLU A 64 -5.32 10.99 10.35
C GLU A 64 -4.50 11.49 11.53
N LEU A 65 -3.37 10.86 11.80
CA LEU A 65 -2.45 11.28 12.86
C LEU A 65 -1.87 12.68 12.61
N THR A 66 -1.72 13.12 11.38
CA THR A 66 -1.24 14.47 11.07
C THR A 66 -2.18 15.58 11.53
N ALA A 67 -3.44 15.27 11.84
CA ALA A 67 -4.39 16.22 12.44
C ALA A 67 -4.02 16.57 13.89
N LEU A 68 -3.18 15.78 14.54
CA LEU A 68 -2.71 16.07 15.89
C LEU A 68 -1.68 17.21 15.91
N PRO A 69 -1.73 18.12 16.88
CA PRO A 69 -0.82 19.27 16.94
C PRO A 69 0.63 18.79 17.08
N GLY A 70 1.52 19.38 16.26
CA GLY A 70 2.94 19.08 16.25
C GLY A 70 3.32 17.76 15.57
N LEU A 71 2.36 16.97 15.10
CA LEU A 71 2.58 15.69 14.42
C LEU A 71 2.58 15.89 12.90
N GLY A 72 3.76 16.06 12.33
CA GLY A 72 3.94 16.12 10.89
C GLY A 72 3.93 14.74 10.23
N PRO A 73 3.91 14.66 8.87
CA PRO A 73 3.82 13.39 8.13
C PRO A 73 4.98 12.42 8.46
N ARG A 74 6.18 12.92 8.71
CA ARG A 74 7.33 12.08 9.09
C ARG A 74 7.16 11.47 10.47
N LYS A 75 6.66 12.22 11.42
CA LYS A 75 6.43 11.76 12.79
C LYS A 75 5.23 10.81 12.84
N ALA A 76 4.18 11.07 12.06
CA ALA A 76 3.05 10.18 11.91
C ALA A 76 3.49 8.82 11.33
N ALA A 77 4.30 8.80 10.29
CA ALA A 77 4.87 7.58 9.73
C ALA A 77 5.76 6.84 10.74
N ALA A 78 6.57 7.56 11.51
CA ALA A 78 7.40 6.97 12.55
C ALA A 78 6.56 6.33 13.67
N LEU A 79 5.43 6.93 14.03
CA LEU A 79 4.51 6.40 15.03
C LEU A 79 3.85 5.11 14.54
N VAL A 80 3.40 5.07 13.28
CA VAL A 80 2.86 3.85 12.66
C VAL A 80 3.91 2.75 12.61
N ALA A 81 5.12 3.05 12.15
CA ALA A 81 6.23 2.08 12.11
C ALA A 81 6.58 1.54 13.50
N TYR A 82 6.55 2.38 14.52
CA TYR A 82 6.82 1.97 15.89
C TYR A 82 5.78 0.97 16.41
N ARG A 83 4.48 1.24 16.23
CA ARG A 83 3.43 0.32 16.67
C ARG A 83 3.46 -1.02 15.92
N GLU A 84 3.87 -1.01 14.66
CA GLU A 84 4.03 -2.24 13.85
C GLU A 84 5.22 -3.09 14.34
N ALA A 85 6.29 -2.44 14.81
CA ALA A 85 7.49 -3.11 15.30
C ALA A 85 7.40 -3.57 16.78
N HIS A 86 6.74 -2.78 17.64
CA HIS A 86 6.73 -2.97 19.10
C HIS A 86 5.34 -3.29 19.65
N GLY A 87 4.30 -3.22 18.83
CA GLY A 87 2.93 -3.40 19.26
C GLY A 87 2.21 -2.10 19.61
N PRO A 88 0.93 -2.17 20.00
CA PRO A 88 0.11 -1.01 20.28
C PRO A 88 0.63 -0.25 21.50
N PHE A 89 0.37 1.06 21.53
CA PHE A 89 0.67 1.90 22.67
C PHE A 89 -0.34 1.67 23.80
N ALA A 90 0.11 1.49 25.00
CA ALA A 90 -0.77 1.34 26.17
C ALA A 90 -1.36 2.69 26.59
N THR A 91 -0.60 3.78 26.43
CA THR A 91 -1.02 5.14 26.77
C THR A 91 -0.55 6.12 25.72
N LEU A 92 -1.13 7.33 25.73
CA LEU A 92 -0.64 8.43 24.86
C LEU A 92 0.82 8.80 25.19
N ALA A 93 1.23 8.69 26.45
CA ALA A 93 2.58 8.99 26.88
C ALA A 93 3.62 8.02 26.26
N ASP A 94 3.23 6.77 25.97
CA ASP A 94 4.11 5.79 25.34
C ASP A 94 4.52 6.19 23.93
N ALA A 95 3.73 7.01 23.24
CA ALA A 95 4.10 7.58 21.97
C ALA A 95 5.35 8.46 22.03
N ALA A 96 5.72 8.97 23.19
CA ALA A 96 6.97 9.71 23.40
C ALA A 96 8.23 8.85 23.24
N ALA A 97 8.11 7.51 23.25
CA ALA A 97 9.19 6.60 22.91
C ALA A 97 9.57 6.65 21.41
N VAL A 98 8.69 7.15 20.56
CA VAL A 98 8.94 7.32 19.13
C VAL A 98 9.88 8.49 18.90
N LYS A 99 10.91 8.27 18.06
CA LYS A 99 11.88 9.33 17.74
C LYS A 99 11.20 10.56 17.14
N GLY A 100 11.45 11.72 17.74
CA GLY A 100 10.89 12.99 17.28
C GLY A 100 9.57 13.38 17.95
N ILE A 101 9.02 12.53 18.81
CA ILE A 101 7.82 12.79 19.61
C ILE A 101 8.26 13.02 21.07
N SER A 102 7.89 14.16 21.63
CA SER A 102 8.16 14.47 23.02
C SER A 102 6.94 14.23 23.91
N LEU A 103 7.17 14.03 25.20
CA LEU A 103 6.08 13.88 26.17
C LEU A 103 5.14 15.10 26.16
N ARG A 104 5.69 16.28 26.01
CA ARG A 104 4.91 17.53 25.90
C ARG A 104 3.96 17.53 24.70
N MET A 105 4.38 16.92 23.58
CA MET A 105 3.52 16.76 22.42
C MET A 105 2.37 15.81 22.73
N THR A 106 2.64 14.67 23.37
CA THR A 106 1.60 13.71 23.74
C THR A 106 0.61 14.28 24.74
N GLU A 107 1.06 15.13 25.66
CA GLU A 107 0.19 15.87 26.58
C GLU A 107 -0.74 16.85 25.85
N SER A 108 -0.27 17.48 24.78
CA SER A 108 -1.11 18.37 23.95
C SER A 108 -2.20 17.63 23.17
N TRP A 109 -2.11 16.33 23.05
CA TRP A 109 -3.13 15.50 22.39
C TRP A 109 -4.24 15.04 23.36
N ALA A 110 -4.14 15.36 24.64
CA ALA A 110 -5.15 15.02 25.62
C ALA A 110 -6.53 15.57 25.20
N GLY A 111 -7.52 14.68 25.07
CA GLY A 111 -8.85 15.00 24.55
C GLY A 111 -8.98 15.02 23.03
N LEU A 112 -7.87 15.04 22.25
CA LEU A 112 -7.87 14.94 20.80
C LEU A 112 -7.52 13.54 20.30
N ALA A 113 -6.73 12.80 21.07
CA ALA A 113 -6.32 11.44 20.78
C ALA A 113 -6.53 10.51 21.96
N ALA A 114 -6.60 9.21 21.67
CA ALA A 114 -6.71 8.15 22.66
C ALA A 114 -5.77 7.00 22.26
N ALA A 115 -5.38 6.18 23.24
CA ALA A 115 -4.74 4.89 23.02
C ALA A 115 -5.72 3.82 23.50
N ASN A 116 -6.47 3.25 22.56
CA ASN A 116 -7.43 2.18 22.85
C ASN A 116 -6.83 0.83 22.44
N HIS A 117 -7.12 -0.21 23.18
CA HIS A 117 -6.75 -1.58 22.86
C HIS A 117 -7.92 -2.33 22.26
#